data_bfba2abed0bddfdb401741f39f7bd2cc
#
_entry.id   bfba2abed0bddfdb401741f39f7bd2cc
#
_cell.length_a   1.000
_cell.length_b   1.000
_cell.length_c   1.000
_cell.angle_alpha   90.00
_cell.angle_beta   90.00
_cell.angle_gamma   90.00
#
_symmetry.space_group_name_H-M   'P 1'
#
loop_
_entity.id
_entity.type
_entity.pdbx_description
1 polymer ?
#
loop_
_entity_poly.entity_id
_entity_poly.type
_entity_poly.pdbx_seq_one_letter_code
_entity_poly.pdbx_strand_id
1 'polypeptide(L)'
;MNETDTRLLSLLQSRSEQALTELQSSCGRSAYSLAAGILHDGQDAEECVNDALLHLWNHIPPACPDSVRAYFLRTVRNLSFNRARDKSAQKRAGEVDAGVPADELAAMMPDLGEEDRRSGAVEALRVHLVDFLRSEDETDRALFMGRYWHACPVGELAAEWGMSRFAVSRRLKATKERLRAYLCERGYHYDE
;
A
#
# COMPACT_ATOMS: atom_id res chain seq x y z
N MET A 1 6.72 -7.28 17.13
CA MET A 1 6.43 -8.42 16.22
C MET A 1 5.49 -9.34 16.97
N ASN A 2 4.32 -9.70 16.42
CA ASN A 2 3.40 -10.61 17.08
C ASN A 2 3.84 -12.07 16.87
N GLU A 3 3.29 -13.01 17.67
CA GLU A 3 3.68 -14.43 17.66
C GLU A 3 3.48 -15.08 16.29
N THR A 4 2.42 -14.71 15.59
CA THR A 4 2.10 -15.22 14.24
C THR A 4 3.13 -14.77 13.20
N ASP A 5 3.55 -13.49 13.22
CA ASP A 5 4.57 -12.97 12.30
C ASP A 5 5.94 -13.59 12.59
N THR A 6 6.29 -13.83 13.86
CA THR A 6 7.54 -14.51 14.24
C THR A 6 7.57 -15.93 13.67
N ARG A 7 6.45 -16.65 13.79
CA ARG A 7 6.32 -18.01 13.24
C ARG A 7 6.42 -18.03 11.72
N LEU A 8 5.68 -17.14 11.02
CA LEU A 8 5.73 -17.03 9.56
C LEU A 8 7.15 -16.70 9.06
N LEU A 9 7.85 -15.79 9.74
CA LEU A 9 9.22 -15.45 9.40
C LEU A 9 10.16 -16.65 9.56
N SER A 10 10.04 -17.40 10.66
CA SER A 10 10.82 -18.61 10.90
C SER A 10 10.57 -19.68 9.82
N LEU A 11 9.31 -19.90 9.42
CA LEU A 11 8.95 -20.85 8.36
C LEU A 11 9.53 -20.42 6.99
N LEU A 12 9.49 -19.14 6.64
CA LEU A 12 10.09 -18.62 5.41
C LEU A 12 11.62 -18.75 5.43
N GLN A 13 12.26 -18.47 6.55
CA GLN A 13 13.69 -18.61 6.71
C GLN A 13 14.15 -20.06 6.58
N SER A 14 13.36 -21.02 7.09
CA SER A 14 13.62 -22.46 6.94
C SER A 14 13.16 -23.04 5.58
N ARG A 15 12.68 -22.20 4.64
CA ARG A 15 12.18 -22.62 3.34
C ARG A 15 11.05 -23.63 3.42
N SER A 16 10.17 -23.50 4.42
CA SER A 16 8.99 -24.34 4.55
C SER A 16 7.83 -23.75 3.73
N GLU A 17 7.30 -24.50 2.78
CA GLU A 17 6.13 -24.12 1.96
C GLU A 17 4.87 -23.90 2.82
N GLN A 18 4.85 -24.43 4.04
CA GLN A 18 3.79 -24.20 5.01
C GLN A 18 3.57 -22.70 5.29
N ALA A 19 4.65 -21.87 5.23
CA ALA A 19 4.55 -20.43 5.37
C ALA A 19 3.63 -19.80 4.32
N LEU A 20 3.73 -20.23 3.07
CA LEU A 20 2.89 -19.72 1.97
C LEU A 20 1.44 -20.11 2.16
N THR A 21 1.19 -21.36 2.57
CA THR A 21 -0.16 -21.86 2.87
C THR A 21 -0.80 -21.11 4.03
N GLU A 22 -0.06 -20.87 5.12
CA GLU A 22 -0.54 -20.10 6.28
C GLU A 22 -0.80 -18.63 5.91
N LEU A 23 0.07 -18.03 5.10
CA LEU A 23 -0.09 -16.66 4.65
C LEU A 23 -1.31 -16.52 3.73
N GLN A 24 -1.49 -17.44 2.81
CA GLN A 24 -2.63 -17.46 1.90
C GLN A 24 -3.95 -17.68 2.65
N SER A 25 -3.98 -18.57 3.64
CA SER A 25 -5.18 -18.81 4.46
C SER A 25 -5.56 -17.61 5.33
N SER A 26 -4.56 -16.88 5.88
CA SER A 26 -4.78 -15.77 6.80
C SER A 26 -4.98 -14.41 6.10
N CYS A 27 -4.35 -14.18 4.96
CA CYS A 27 -4.35 -12.89 4.26
C CYS A 27 -4.78 -12.97 2.79
N GLY A 28 -4.98 -14.16 2.23
CA GLY A 28 -5.22 -14.34 0.80
C GLY A 28 -6.48 -13.60 0.31
N ARG A 29 -7.56 -13.62 1.09
CA ARG A 29 -8.79 -12.88 0.74
C ARG A 29 -8.56 -11.38 0.72
N SER A 30 -7.90 -10.83 1.74
CA SER A 30 -7.57 -9.39 1.80
C SER A 30 -6.60 -8.99 0.69
N ALA A 31 -5.61 -9.84 0.39
CA ALA A 31 -4.66 -9.63 -0.70
C ALA A 31 -5.37 -9.59 -2.07
N TYR A 32 -6.27 -10.55 -2.31
CA TYR A 32 -7.06 -10.60 -3.54
C TYR A 32 -7.98 -9.37 -3.67
N SER A 33 -8.73 -9.03 -2.61
CA SER A 33 -9.61 -7.85 -2.63
C SER A 33 -8.84 -6.56 -2.90
N LEU A 34 -7.64 -6.42 -2.31
CA LEU A 34 -6.76 -5.29 -2.55
C LEU A 34 -6.32 -5.22 -4.02
N ALA A 35 -5.87 -6.33 -4.59
CA ALA A 35 -5.43 -6.40 -5.98
C ALA A 35 -6.60 -6.18 -6.96
N ALA A 36 -7.75 -6.80 -6.71
CA ALA A 36 -8.96 -6.66 -7.54
C ALA A 36 -9.51 -5.23 -7.54
N GLY A 37 -9.46 -4.55 -6.38
CA GLY A 37 -9.84 -3.14 -6.27
C GLY A 37 -8.94 -2.19 -7.07
N ILE A 38 -7.66 -2.54 -7.27
CA ILE A 38 -6.71 -1.74 -8.06
C ILE A 38 -6.80 -2.08 -9.56
N LEU A 39 -6.89 -3.37 -9.90
CA LEU A 39 -6.76 -3.86 -11.26
C LEU A 39 -8.09 -3.95 -12.01
N HIS A 40 -9.21 -4.01 -11.28
CA HIS A 40 -10.57 -4.23 -11.80
C HIS A 40 -10.66 -5.47 -12.72
N ASP A 41 -9.80 -6.47 -12.47
CA ASP A 41 -9.70 -7.72 -13.21
C ASP A 41 -9.33 -8.85 -12.25
N GLY A 42 -10.17 -9.88 -12.17
CA GLY A 42 -10.01 -10.97 -11.21
C GLY A 42 -8.80 -11.86 -11.51
N GLN A 43 -8.53 -12.11 -12.78
CA GLN A 43 -7.40 -12.95 -13.20
C GLN A 43 -6.07 -12.25 -12.90
N ASP A 44 -5.96 -10.97 -13.25
CA ASP A 44 -4.79 -10.16 -12.90
C ASP A 44 -4.57 -10.07 -11.38
N ALA A 45 -5.66 -9.98 -10.61
CA ALA A 45 -5.59 -9.94 -9.16
C ALA A 45 -5.02 -11.25 -8.59
N GLU A 46 -5.46 -12.41 -9.07
CA GLU A 46 -4.92 -13.71 -8.68
C GLU A 46 -3.43 -13.84 -9.04
N GLU A 47 -3.05 -13.44 -10.26
CA GLU A 47 -1.65 -13.44 -10.68
C GLU A 47 -0.80 -12.54 -9.79
N CYS A 48 -1.24 -11.32 -9.47
CA CYS A 48 -0.51 -10.43 -8.57
C CYS A 48 -0.34 -10.99 -7.17
N VAL A 49 -1.33 -11.70 -6.63
CA VAL A 49 -1.23 -12.37 -5.33
C VAL A 49 -0.19 -13.50 -5.39
N ASN A 50 -0.21 -14.30 -6.45
CA ASN A 50 0.77 -15.38 -6.64
C ASN A 50 2.19 -14.83 -6.83
N ASP A 51 2.36 -13.77 -7.63
CA ASP A 51 3.64 -13.08 -7.82
C ASP A 51 4.17 -12.52 -6.49
N ALA A 52 3.29 -11.99 -5.63
CA ALA A 52 3.67 -11.50 -4.32
C ALA A 52 4.13 -12.62 -3.38
N LEU A 53 3.48 -13.79 -3.38
CA LEU A 53 3.93 -14.96 -2.64
C LEU A 53 5.31 -15.42 -3.11
N LEU A 54 5.52 -15.49 -4.42
CA LEU A 54 6.81 -15.82 -5.01
C LEU A 54 7.89 -14.80 -4.65
N HIS A 55 7.52 -13.51 -4.66
CA HIS A 55 8.42 -12.44 -4.23
C HIS A 55 8.87 -12.63 -2.78
N LEU A 56 7.95 -12.88 -1.85
CA LEU A 56 8.29 -13.17 -0.46
C LEU A 56 9.22 -14.37 -0.34
N TRP A 57 8.87 -15.47 -1.00
CA TRP A 57 9.67 -16.68 -1.02
C TRP A 57 11.12 -16.42 -1.46
N ASN A 58 11.31 -15.61 -2.47
CA ASN A 58 12.65 -15.32 -3.00
C ASN A 58 13.44 -14.29 -2.18
N HIS A 59 12.75 -13.39 -1.45
CA HIS A 59 13.39 -12.29 -0.73
C HIS A 59 13.56 -12.52 0.77
N ILE A 60 12.87 -13.49 1.34
CA ILE A 60 13.02 -13.89 2.73
C ILE A 60 13.61 -15.31 2.79
N PRO A 61 14.85 -15.52 3.27
CA PRO A 61 15.88 -14.52 3.57
C PRO A 61 16.48 -13.89 2.30
N PRO A 62 17.23 -12.78 2.37
CA PRO A 62 17.82 -12.14 3.55
C PRO A 62 16.92 -11.11 4.25
N ALA A 63 15.80 -10.69 3.66
CA ALA A 63 14.92 -9.72 4.30
C ALA A 63 14.32 -10.27 5.61
N CYS A 64 14.23 -9.39 6.63
CA CYS A 64 13.63 -9.70 7.93
C CYS A 64 12.61 -8.60 8.27
N PRO A 65 11.40 -8.64 7.70
CA PRO A 65 10.38 -7.64 7.98
C PRO A 65 9.82 -7.81 9.39
N ASP A 66 9.47 -6.70 10.05
CA ASP A 66 8.83 -6.69 11.38
C ASP A 66 7.44 -7.34 11.37
N SER A 67 6.74 -7.29 10.24
CA SER A 67 5.51 -8.03 9.98
C SER A 67 5.52 -8.61 8.57
N VAL A 68 5.50 -9.94 8.49
CA VAL A 68 5.45 -10.69 7.22
C VAL A 68 4.14 -10.41 6.50
N ARG A 69 3.03 -10.33 7.24
CA ARG A 69 1.70 -10.04 6.68
C ARG A 69 1.62 -8.65 6.07
N ALA A 70 2.10 -7.63 6.78
CA ALA A 70 2.15 -6.26 6.26
C ALA A 70 3.08 -6.15 5.05
N TYR A 71 4.22 -6.83 5.06
CA TYR A 71 5.14 -6.90 3.94
C TYR A 71 4.49 -7.56 2.72
N PHE A 72 3.75 -8.65 2.91
CA PHE A 72 3.00 -9.32 1.86
C PHE A 72 1.96 -8.39 1.20
N LEU A 73 1.06 -7.81 1.99
CA LEU A 73 0.02 -6.91 1.48
C LEU A 73 0.61 -5.68 0.77
N ARG A 74 1.71 -5.14 1.29
CA ARG A 74 2.45 -4.06 0.62
C ARG A 74 3.02 -4.51 -0.73
N THR A 75 3.53 -5.74 -0.82
CA THR A 75 4.05 -6.31 -2.06
C THR A 75 2.94 -6.50 -3.09
N VAL A 76 1.80 -7.09 -2.69
CA VAL A 76 0.60 -7.23 -3.54
C VAL A 76 0.19 -5.86 -4.09
N ARG A 77 0.05 -4.87 -3.22
CA ARG A 77 -0.32 -3.51 -3.62
C ARG A 77 0.65 -2.92 -4.64
N ASN A 78 1.94 -3.01 -4.39
CA ASN A 78 2.96 -2.47 -5.29
C ASN A 78 2.94 -3.16 -6.66
N LEU A 79 2.80 -4.49 -6.70
CA LEU A 79 2.70 -5.24 -7.96
C LEU A 79 1.42 -4.88 -8.71
N SER A 80 0.28 -4.75 -8.02
CA SER A 80 -0.99 -4.36 -8.63
C SER A 80 -0.92 -2.98 -9.27
N PHE A 81 -0.34 -1.99 -8.59
CA PHE A 81 -0.16 -0.66 -9.19
C PHE A 81 0.83 -0.63 -10.34
N ASN A 82 1.93 -1.38 -10.26
CA ASN A 82 2.86 -1.50 -11.38
C ASN A 82 2.14 -2.08 -12.60
N ARG A 83 1.39 -3.17 -12.43
CA ARG A 83 0.61 -3.80 -13.51
C ARG A 83 -0.47 -2.86 -14.08
N ALA A 84 -1.17 -2.11 -13.23
CA ALA A 84 -2.15 -1.11 -13.65
C ALA A 84 -1.50 0.00 -14.50
N ARG A 85 -0.32 0.49 -14.11
CA ARG A 85 0.45 1.47 -14.89
C ARG A 85 0.90 0.91 -16.23
N ASP A 86 1.43 -0.31 -16.26
CA ASP A 86 1.88 -0.96 -17.50
C ASP A 86 0.71 -1.11 -18.49
N LYS A 87 -0.47 -1.54 -18.00
CA LYS A 87 -1.70 -1.61 -18.82
C LYS A 87 -2.15 -0.22 -19.30
N SER A 88 -2.05 0.80 -18.45
CA SER A 88 -2.40 2.18 -18.80
C SER A 88 -1.42 2.78 -19.79
N ALA A 89 -0.12 2.52 -19.66
CA ALA A 89 0.91 2.96 -20.61
C ALA A 89 0.70 2.34 -21.99
N GLN A 90 0.27 1.08 -22.05
CA GLN A 90 -0.09 0.42 -23.33
C GLN A 90 -1.37 1.01 -23.96
N LYS A 91 -2.30 1.55 -23.16
CA LYS A 91 -3.54 2.17 -23.64
C LYS A 91 -3.43 3.67 -23.92
N ARG A 92 -2.45 4.37 -23.33
CA ARG A 92 -2.27 5.82 -23.43
C ARG A 92 -0.91 6.18 -24.01
N ALA A 93 -0.85 6.30 -25.31
CA ALA A 93 0.08 7.22 -25.93
C ALA A 93 -0.56 8.63 -25.90
N GLY A 94 -0.64 9.27 -24.73
CA GLY A 94 -0.96 10.68 -24.68
C GLY A 94 -2.13 11.13 -23.81
N GLU A 95 -2.06 11.00 -22.48
CA GLU A 95 -2.69 11.94 -21.56
C GLU A 95 -2.29 11.58 -20.12
N VAL A 96 -1.55 12.45 -19.48
CA VAL A 96 -1.20 12.36 -18.06
C VAL A 96 -2.26 13.15 -17.30
N ASP A 97 -3.18 12.45 -16.64
CA ASP A 97 -4.09 13.06 -15.67
C ASP A 97 -3.41 13.06 -14.31
N ALA A 98 -2.87 14.21 -13.91
CA ALA A 98 -2.00 14.38 -12.75
C ALA A 98 -2.74 14.74 -11.44
N GLY A 99 -4.03 14.49 -11.32
CA GLY A 99 -4.75 14.85 -10.11
C GLY A 99 -5.92 13.94 -9.80
N VAL A 100 -5.84 13.20 -8.67
CA VAL A 100 -7.01 12.55 -8.12
C VAL A 100 -7.86 13.60 -7.39
N PRO A 101 -9.10 13.86 -7.81
CA PRO A 101 -10.00 14.75 -7.08
C PRO A 101 -10.16 14.28 -5.63
N ALA A 102 -10.18 15.24 -4.69
CA ALA A 102 -10.30 14.92 -3.26
C ALA A 102 -11.55 14.09 -2.92
N ASP A 103 -12.57 14.18 -3.77
CA ASP A 103 -13.85 13.45 -3.61
C ASP A 103 -13.74 11.97 -4.01
N GLU A 104 -12.79 11.62 -4.89
CA GLU A 104 -12.53 10.23 -5.28
C GLU A 104 -11.62 9.49 -4.29
N LEU A 105 -10.97 10.21 -3.37
CA LEU A 105 -10.04 9.64 -2.40
C LEU A 105 -10.68 8.51 -1.56
N ALA A 106 -11.94 8.68 -1.18
CA ALA A 106 -12.68 7.70 -0.40
C ALA A 106 -12.99 6.42 -1.20
N ALA A 107 -13.23 6.57 -2.51
CA ALA A 107 -13.52 5.46 -3.42
C ALA A 107 -12.25 4.66 -3.78
N MET A 108 -11.08 5.28 -3.71
CA MET A 108 -9.78 4.65 -4.01
C MET A 108 -9.20 3.88 -2.82
N MET A 109 -9.76 4.02 -1.62
CA MET A 109 -9.31 3.25 -0.47
C MET A 109 -9.70 1.78 -0.64
N PRO A 110 -8.76 0.82 -0.45
CA PRO A 110 -9.08 -0.60 -0.56
C PRO A 110 -10.25 -0.95 0.33
N ASP A 111 -11.16 -1.75 -0.21
CA ASP A 111 -12.23 -2.34 0.56
C ASP A 111 -11.61 -3.32 1.56
N LEU A 112 -11.49 -2.87 2.81
CA LEU A 112 -11.06 -3.71 3.91
C LEU A 112 -12.14 -4.77 4.10
N GLY A 113 -11.78 -6.05 4.11
CA GLY A 113 -12.71 -7.17 4.19
C GLY A 113 -13.71 -7.04 5.35
N GLU A 114 -14.81 -7.78 5.32
CA GLU A 114 -15.92 -7.68 6.29
C GLU A 114 -15.49 -7.80 7.77
N GLU A 115 -14.38 -8.49 8.06
CA GLU A 115 -13.84 -8.60 9.42
C GLU A 115 -13.23 -7.29 9.91
N ASP A 116 -12.54 -6.56 9.04
CA ASP A 116 -11.96 -5.25 9.36
C ASP A 116 -13.04 -4.15 9.41
N ARG A 117 -14.13 -4.28 8.62
CA ARG A 117 -15.29 -3.38 8.69
C ARG A 117 -16.06 -3.47 10.01
N ARG A 118 -16.03 -4.63 10.69
CA ARG A 118 -16.64 -4.80 12.02
C ARG A 118 -15.88 -4.04 13.11
N SER A 119 -14.64 -3.68 12.88
CA SER A 119 -13.88 -2.80 13.75
C SER A 119 -14.18 -1.36 13.36
N GLY A 120 -15.09 -0.69 14.06
CA GLY A 120 -15.37 0.76 13.88
C GLY A 120 -14.12 1.63 13.96
N ALA A 121 -13.03 1.12 14.56
CA ALA A 121 -11.73 1.79 14.63
C ALA A 121 -11.05 1.96 13.26
N VAL A 122 -11.17 0.98 12.37
CA VAL A 122 -10.57 1.06 11.02
C VAL A 122 -11.33 2.06 10.15
N GLU A 123 -12.66 2.06 10.23
CA GLU A 123 -13.47 3.05 9.50
C GLU A 123 -13.23 4.47 10.03
N ALA A 124 -13.10 4.65 11.34
CA ALA A 124 -12.74 5.94 11.94
C ALA A 124 -11.36 6.41 11.46
N LEU A 125 -10.36 5.52 11.41
CA LEU A 125 -9.03 5.83 10.88
C LEU A 125 -9.10 6.23 9.40
N ARG A 126 -9.91 5.55 8.60
CA ARG A 126 -10.13 5.88 7.20
C ARG A 126 -10.69 7.31 7.03
N VAL A 127 -11.71 7.66 7.79
CA VAL A 127 -12.29 9.00 7.78
C VAL A 127 -11.24 10.05 8.14
N HIS A 128 -10.48 9.84 9.21
CA HIS A 128 -9.44 10.78 9.62
C HIS A 128 -8.32 10.93 8.58
N LEU A 129 -7.94 9.84 7.90
CA LEU A 129 -6.93 9.91 6.83
C LEU A 129 -7.43 10.74 5.63
N VAL A 130 -8.70 10.53 5.24
CA VAL A 130 -9.34 11.32 4.15
C VAL A 130 -9.39 12.80 4.53
N ASP A 131 -9.83 13.12 5.75
CA ASP A 131 -9.92 14.51 6.23
C ASP A 131 -8.55 15.18 6.29
N PHE A 132 -7.53 14.47 6.77
CA PHE A 132 -6.15 14.97 6.75
C PHE A 132 -5.69 15.27 5.32
N LEU A 133 -5.87 14.33 4.40
CA LEU A 133 -5.42 14.52 3.01
C LEU A 133 -6.17 15.65 2.31
N ARG A 134 -7.44 15.87 2.64
CA ARG A 134 -8.21 17.04 2.15
C ARG A 134 -7.66 18.36 2.67
N SER A 135 -7.11 18.39 3.87
CA SER A 135 -6.53 19.60 4.48
C SER A 135 -5.10 19.93 3.97
N GLU A 136 -4.42 18.98 3.33
CA GLU A 136 -3.09 19.16 2.77
C GLU A 136 -3.13 19.97 1.47
N ASP A 137 -2.03 20.69 1.16
CA ASP A 137 -1.91 21.33 -0.15
C ASP A 137 -1.93 20.30 -1.29
N GLU A 138 -2.36 20.73 -2.47
CA GLU A 138 -2.55 19.88 -3.63
C GLU A 138 -1.28 19.09 -3.99
N THR A 139 -0.12 19.73 -3.95
CA THR A 139 1.16 19.08 -4.28
C THR A 139 1.54 18.03 -3.24
N ASP A 140 1.44 18.34 -1.94
CA ASP A 140 1.77 17.39 -0.87
C ASP A 140 0.81 16.21 -0.87
N ARG A 141 -0.48 16.45 -1.09
CA ARG A 141 -1.49 15.41 -1.26
C ARG A 141 -1.19 14.51 -2.45
N ALA A 142 -0.91 15.08 -3.61
CA ALA A 142 -0.62 14.32 -4.83
C ALA A 142 0.68 13.50 -4.69
N LEU A 143 1.74 14.07 -4.14
CA LEU A 143 2.99 13.36 -3.86
C LEU A 143 2.77 12.22 -2.86
N PHE A 144 1.98 12.47 -1.80
CA PHE A 144 1.65 11.46 -0.80
C PHE A 144 0.85 10.31 -1.41
N MET A 145 -0.21 10.63 -2.17
CA MET A 145 -1.03 9.64 -2.87
C MET A 145 -0.19 8.86 -3.89
N GLY A 146 0.59 9.54 -4.73
CA GLY A 146 1.50 8.93 -5.68
C GLY A 146 2.45 7.93 -5.01
N ARG A 147 3.07 8.33 -3.90
CA ARG A 147 4.04 7.49 -3.20
C ARG A 147 3.41 6.33 -2.43
N TYR A 148 2.36 6.61 -1.64
CA TYR A 148 1.83 5.64 -0.68
C TYR A 148 0.59 4.91 -1.17
N TRP A 149 -0.11 5.47 -2.13
CA TRP A 149 -1.29 4.88 -2.74
C TRP A 149 -0.97 4.19 -4.06
N HIS A 150 -0.31 4.91 -4.98
CA HIS A 150 0.05 4.40 -6.30
C HIS A 150 1.43 3.74 -6.35
N ALA A 151 2.13 3.65 -5.22
CA ALA A 151 3.47 3.06 -5.09
C ALA A 151 4.53 3.63 -6.06
N CYS A 152 4.33 4.86 -6.57
CA CYS A 152 5.25 5.50 -7.49
C CYS A 152 6.62 5.69 -6.86
N PRO A 153 7.72 5.33 -7.54
CA PRO A 153 9.06 5.64 -7.08
C PRO A 153 9.29 7.15 -6.95
N VAL A 154 10.06 7.56 -5.94
CA VAL A 154 10.39 9.00 -5.74
C VAL A 154 11.02 9.63 -7.00
N GLY A 155 11.77 8.84 -7.77
CA GLY A 155 12.36 9.32 -9.03
C GLY A 155 11.34 9.66 -10.11
N GLU A 156 10.26 8.88 -10.22
CA GLU A 156 9.15 9.13 -11.16
C GLU A 156 8.36 10.36 -10.72
N LEU A 157 7.98 10.45 -9.43
CA LEU A 157 7.31 11.62 -8.87
C LEU A 157 8.14 12.90 -9.06
N ALA A 158 9.46 12.81 -8.89
CA ALA A 158 10.35 13.93 -9.10
C ALA A 158 10.35 14.42 -10.56
N ALA A 159 10.37 13.48 -11.51
CA ALA A 159 10.31 13.80 -12.94
C ALA A 159 8.95 14.40 -13.34
N GLU A 160 7.87 13.79 -12.87
CA GLU A 160 6.48 14.22 -13.16
C GLU A 160 6.20 15.65 -12.65
N TRP A 161 6.66 15.95 -11.43
CA TRP A 161 6.43 17.25 -10.79
C TRP A 161 7.54 18.27 -11.03
N GLY A 162 8.53 17.96 -11.88
CA GLY A 162 9.66 18.87 -12.14
C GLY A 162 10.49 19.21 -10.91
N MET A 163 10.55 18.30 -9.94
CA MET A 163 11.24 18.48 -8.66
C MET A 163 12.49 17.61 -8.56
N SER A 164 13.42 18.00 -7.66
CA SER A 164 14.51 17.10 -7.29
C SER A 164 14.00 15.96 -6.40
N ARG A 165 14.63 14.78 -6.48
CA ARG A 165 14.32 13.64 -5.59
C ARG A 165 14.41 14.01 -4.11
N PHE A 166 15.35 14.91 -3.78
CA PHE A 166 15.52 15.41 -2.42
C PHE A 166 14.32 16.26 -1.97
N ALA A 167 13.82 17.14 -2.85
CA ALA A 167 12.65 17.97 -2.57
C ALA A 167 11.40 17.09 -2.33
N VAL A 168 11.15 16.11 -3.20
CA VAL A 168 10.04 15.15 -3.03
C VAL A 168 10.17 14.40 -1.72
N SER A 169 11.34 13.82 -1.42
CA SER A 169 11.56 13.08 -0.17
C SER A 169 11.34 13.95 1.07
N ARG A 170 11.79 15.20 1.05
CA ARG A 170 11.59 16.15 2.14
C ARG A 170 10.10 16.47 2.35
N ARG A 171 9.36 16.73 1.27
CA ARG A 171 7.89 16.98 1.34
C ARG A 171 7.15 15.76 1.88
N LEU A 172 7.43 14.56 1.37
CA LEU A 172 6.85 13.32 1.85
C LEU A 172 7.13 13.07 3.34
N LYS A 173 8.35 13.39 3.81
CA LYS A 173 8.70 13.27 5.22
C LYS A 173 7.88 14.25 6.06
N ALA A 174 7.81 15.52 5.66
CA ALA A 174 7.03 16.53 6.36
C ALA A 174 5.53 16.20 6.42
N THR A 175 4.95 15.71 5.32
CA THR A 175 3.54 15.26 5.29
C THR A 175 3.30 14.07 6.23
N LYS A 176 4.23 13.11 6.31
CA LYS A 176 4.14 12.00 7.29
C LYS A 176 4.20 12.50 8.73
N GLU A 177 5.05 13.46 9.03
CA GLU A 177 5.16 14.04 10.37
C GLU A 177 3.87 14.78 10.76
N ARG A 178 3.26 15.55 9.84
CA ARG A 178 1.96 16.20 10.05
C ARG A 178 0.84 15.16 10.25
N LEU A 179 0.81 14.11 9.42
CA LEU A 179 -0.17 13.03 9.57
C LEU A 179 -0.04 12.34 10.92
N ARG A 180 1.19 12.06 11.37
CA ARG A 180 1.45 11.46 12.69
C ARG A 180 0.91 12.35 13.81
N ALA A 181 1.20 13.63 13.78
CA ALA A 181 0.68 14.59 14.77
C ALA A 181 -0.85 14.63 14.76
N TYR A 182 -1.45 14.75 13.57
CA TYR A 182 -2.90 14.77 13.38
C TYR A 182 -3.60 13.53 13.95
N LEU A 183 -3.01 12.34 13.76
CA LEU A 183 -3.56 11.09 14.27
C LEU A 183 -3.33 10.94 15.78
N CYS A 184 -2.18 11.37 16.31
CA CYS A 184 -1.92 11.37 17.75
C CYS A 184 -2.93 12.23 18.52
N GLU A 185 -3.30 13.42 18.02
CA GLU A 185 -4.33 14.28 18.60
C GLU A 185 -5.71 13.59 18.68
N ARG A 186 -5.94 12.57 17.87
CA ARG A 186 -7.19 11.78 17.79
C ARG A 186 -7.10 10.43 18.50
N GLY A 187 -6.05 10.25 19.32
CA GLY A 187 -5.90 9.07 20.19
C GLY A 187 -5.22 7.87 19.51
N TYR A 188 -4.70 8.02 18.28
CA TYR A 188 -3.91 6.97 17.65
C TYR A 188 -2.45 7.08 18.09
N HIS A 189 -2.00 6.14 18.93
CA HIS A 189 -0.62 6.06 19.37
C HIS A 189 0.11 4.98 18.57
N TYR A 190 1.31 5.31 18.11
CA TYR A 190 2.18 4.38 17.40
C TYR A 190 3.36 4.07 18.31
N ASP A 191 3.53 2.81 18.66
CA ASP A 191 4.77 2.34 19.27
C ASP A 191 5.87 2.42 18.19
N GLU A 192 7.04 2.97 18.57
CA GLU A 192 8.20 3.13 17.68
C GLU A 192 8.89 1.80 17.40
#